data_a151e5a6ee9c6edc12dc15a34f9a7ce6
#
_entry.id   a151e5a6ee9c6edc12dc15a34f9a7ce6
#
_cell.length_a   1.000
_cell.length_b   1.000
_cell.length_c   1.000
_cell.angle_alpha   90.00
_cell.angle_beta   90.00
_cell.angle_gamma   90.00
#
_symmetry.space_group_name_H-M   'P 1'
#
loop_
_entity.id
_entity.type
_entity.pdbx_description
1 polymer ?
#
loop_
_entity_poly.entity_id
_entity_poly.type
_entity_poly.pdbx_seq_one_letter_code
_entity_poly.pdbx_strand_id
1 'polypeptide(L)'
;KNILIVGAGTVGHSLLEAYSSAFPNASFQVWNRTHERAVSMTSGRSNALAVEDLEASVRRADIISCATMSKQSIIKGKWLRPGQHLDLIGAYRPDMREVDDLSLCRSKIFVDSYDTTIEHIGELKIPLKEKVISKADILADFYQINKFTRESDDEITIFKNGGGAHLDLMVAK
;
A
#
# COMPACT_ATOMS: atom_id res chain seq x y z
N LYS A 1 -4.10 11.97 11.54
CA LYS A 1 -3.41 11.34 10.38
C LYS A 1 -4.25 11.48 9.13
N ASN A 2 -3.60 11.66 7.98
CA ASN A 2 -4.23 11.67 6.66
C ASN A 2 -3.97 10.31 6.00
N ILE A 3 -5.03 9.58 5.69
CA ILE A 3 -4.95 8.25 5.09
C ILE A 3 -5.55 8.31 3.69
N LEU A 4 -4.77 7.90 2.69
CA LEU A 4 -5.21 7.80 1.32
C LEU A 4 -5.46 6.33 0.98
N ILE A 5 -6.66 6.02 0.53
CA ILE A 5 -7.02 4.72 -0.04
C ILE A 5 -7.07 4.85 -1.56
N VAL A 6 -6.28 4.05 -2.25
CA VAL A 6 -6.20 4.01 -3.71
C VAL A 6 -6.87 2.73 -4.20
N GLY A 7 -8.08 2.88 -4.74
CA GLY A 7 -8.95 1.80 -5.19
C GLY A 7 -10.22 1.68 -4.36
N ALA A 8 -11.38 1.86 -5.01
CA ALA A 8 -12.72 1.78 -4.41
C ALA A 8 -13.44 0.47 -4.79
N GLY A 9 -12.72 -0.64 -4.70
CA GLY A 9 -13.28 -2.00 -4.81
C GLY A 9 -13.60 -2.60 -3.43
N THR A 10 -13.94 -3.89 -3.40
CA THR A 10 -14.27 -4.60 -2.13
C THR A 10 -13.16 -4.46 -1.09
N VAL A 11 -11.91 -4.68 -1.47
CA VAL A 11 -10.77 -4.52 -0.55
C VAL A 11 -10.64 -3.08 -0.06
N GLY A 12 -10.80 -2.09 -0.95
CA GLY A 12 -10.77 -0.67 -0.57
C GLY A 12 -11.84 -0.31 0.47
N HIS A 13 -13.06 -0.84 0.33
CA HIS A 13 -14.11 -0.68 1.33
C HIS A 13 -13.71 -1.27 2.68
N SER A 14 -13.20 -2.52 2.69
CA SER A 14 -12.73 -3.17 3.92
C SER A 14 -11.59 -2.40 4.60
N LEU A 15 -10.68 -1.83 3.81
CA LEU A 15 -9.60 -0.97 4.31
C LEU A 15 -10.13 0.30 4.97
N LEU A 16 -11.09 0.97 4.34
CA LEU A 16 -11.70 2.18 4.92
C LEU A 16 -12.34 1.88 6.28
N GLU A 17 -13.06 0.76 6.41
CA GLU A 17 -13.63 0.33 7.69
C GLU A 17 -12.55 0.01 8.73
N ALA A 18 -11.57 -0.81 8.36
CA ALA A 18 -10.49 -1.22 9.26
C ALA A 18 -9.67 -0.02 9.75
N TYR A 19 -9.27 0.86 8.84
CA TYR A 19 -8.52 2.06 9.21
C TYR A 19 -9.36 3.06 10.00
N SER A 20 -10.67 3.19 9.70
CA SER A 20 -11.56 4.05 10.49
C SER A 20 -11.70 3.56 11.94
N SER A 21 -11.72 2.25 12.13
CA SER A 21 -11.74 1.64 13.47
C SER A 21 -10.41 1.83 14.20
N ALA A 22 -9.28 1.60 13.51
CA ALA A 22 -7.94 1.70 14.10
C ALA A 22 -7.51 3.16 14.36
N PHE A 23 -7.98 4.11 13.55
CA PHE A 23 -7.62 5.53 13.61
C PHE A 23 -8.87 6.42 13.59
N PRO A 24 -9.68 6.45 14.67
CA PRO A 24 -10.97 7.15 14.70
C PRO A 24 -10.89 8.65 14.45
N ASN A 25 -9.72 9.25 14.67
CA ASN A 25 -9.46 10.68 14.45
C ASN A 25 -8.72 10.96 13.12
N ALA A 26 -8.63 9.98 12.22
CA ALA A 26 -8.00 10.19 10.93
C ALA A 26 -8.95 10.81 9.92
N SER A 27 -8.39 11.55 8.98
CA SER A 27 -9.07 12.01 7.76
C SER A 27 -8.73 11.08 6.63
N PHE A 28 -9.73 10.66 5.87
CA PHE A 28 -9.59 9.73 4.77
C PHE A 28 -9.78 10.43 3.44
N GLN A 29 -8.93 10.11 2.48
CA GLN A 29 -9.12 10.42 1.07
C GLN A 29 -9.24 9.10 0.31
N VAL A 30 -10.17 9.04 -0.62
CA VAL A 30 -10.35 7.87 -1.49
C VAL A 30 -10.19 8.31 -2.93
N TRP A 31 -9.25 7.68 -3.60
CA TRP A 31 -9.07 7.84 -5.03
C TRP A 31 -9.40 6.56 -5.78
N ASN A 32 -10.05 6.69 -6.91
CA ASN A 32 -10.29 5.58 -7.82
C ASN A 32 -10.28 6.08 -9.27
N ARG A 33 -9.80 5.27 -10.21
CA ARG A 33 -9.79 5.61 -11.64
C ARG A 33 -11.17 6.03 -12.17
N THR A 34 -12.22 5.36 -11.72
CA THR A 34 -13.62 5.76 -11.92
C THR A 34 -14.03 6.54 -10.67
N HIS A 35 -14.04 7.87 -10.77
CA HIS A 35 -14.24 8.78 -9.63
C HIS A 35 -15.56 8.53 -8.88
N GLU A 36 -16.63 8.20 -9.60
CA GLU A 36 -17.95 7.93 -9.04
C GLU A 36 -17.94 6.79 -8.01
N ARG A 37 -17.03 5.82 -8.15
CA ARG A 37 -16.84 4.75 -7.16
C ARG A 37 -16.25 5.27 -5.85
N ALA A 38 -15.32 6.21 -5.93
CA ALA A 38 -14.78 6.86 -4.75
C ALA A 38 -15.84 7.73 -4.06
N VAL A 39 -16.64 8.47 -4.82
CA VAL A 39 -17.79 9.24 -4.31
C VAL A 39 -18.79 8.33 -3.60
N SER A 40 -19.16 7.22 -4.23
CA SER A 40 -20.07 6.24 -3.62
C SER A 40 -19.51 5.68 -2.31
N MET A 41 -18.22 5.35 -2.28
CA MET A 41 -17.55 4.77 -1.10
C MET A 41 -17.46 5.73 0.08
N THR A 42 -17.35 7.04 -0.19
CA THR A 42 -17.24 8.08 0.85
C THR A 42 -18.58 8.69 1.25
N SER A 43 -19.65 8.35 0.54
CA SER A 43 -21.00 8.88 0.79
C SER A 43 -21.45 8.61 2.22
N GLY A 44 -21.99 9.64 2.89
CA GLY A 44 -22.48 9.54 4.27
C GLY A 44 -21.39 9.52 5.35
N ARG A 45 -20.11 9.66 4.99
CA ARG A 45 -18.98 9.69 5.93
C ARG A 45 -18.45 11.11 6.11
N SER A 46 -18.45 11.61 7.35
CA SER A 46 -17.98 12.96 7.65
C SER A 46 -16.45 13.11 7.63
N ASN A 47 -15.71 11.99 7.76
CA ASN A 47 -14.26 11.96 7.81
C ASN A 47 -13.59 11.42 6.53
N ALA A 48 -14.36 11.15 5.46
CA ALA A 48 -13.87 10.60 4.22
C ALA A 48 -14.30 11.45 3.02
N LEU A 49 -13.38 11.70 2.09
CA LEU A 49 -13.57 12.52 0.90
C LEU A 49 -13.08 11.78 -0.35
N ALA A 50 -13.89 11.78 -1.41
CA ALA A 50 -13.45 11.35 -2.74
C ALA A 50 -12.55 12.43 -3.36
N VAL A 51 -11.44 12.02 -3.97
CA VAL A 51 -10.46 12.92 -4.58
C VAL A 51 -10.15 12.52 -6.03
N GLU A 52 -9.86 13.50 -6.87
CA GLU A 52 -9.49 13.30 -8.29
C GLU A 52 -7.97 13.41 -8.48
N ASP A 53 -7.31 14.36 -7.83
CA ASP A 53 -5.88 14.58 -7.93
C ASP A 53 -5.11 13.61 -7.04
N LEU A 54 -4.65 12.51 -7.66
CA LEU A 54 -3.89 11.48 -6.97
C LEU A 54 -2.53 11.99 -6.48
N GLU A 55 -1.82 12.78 -7.27
CA GLU A 55 -0.50 13.31 -6.88
C GLU A 55 -0.60 14.19 -5.63
N ALA A 56 -1.51 15.15 -5.64
CA ALA A 56 -1.71 16.02 -4.48
C ALA A 56 -2.12 15.23 -3.23
N SER A 57 -2.93 14.18 -3.42
CA SER A 57 -3.38 13.31 -2.32
C SER A 57 -2.23 12.46 -1.76
N VAL A 58 -1.40 11.87 -2.62
CA VAL A 58 -0.18 11.14 -2.20
C VAL A 58 0.75 12.05 -1.41
N ARG A 59 0.98 13.28 -1.88
CA ARG A 59 1.85 14.25 -1.20
C ARG A 59 1.36 14.64 0.20
N ARG A 60 0.06 14.58 0.47
CA ARG A 60 -0.55 14.96 1.77
C ARG A 60 -0.70 13.79 2.74
N ALA A 61 -0.81 12.58 2.23
CA ALA A 61 -1.08 11.40 3.05
C ALA A 61 0.09 11.07 3.98
N ASP A 62 -0.22 10.55 5.17
CA ASP A 62 0.74 9.92 6.07
C ASP A 62 0.81 8.42 5.80
N ILE A 63 -0.34 7.83 5.46
CA ILE A 63 -0.47 6.42 5.08
C ILE A 63 -1.15 6.36 3.71
N ILE A 64 -0.62 5.55 2.80
CA ILE A 64 -1.16 5.31 1.47
C ILE A 64 -1.43 3.81 1.36
N SER A 65 -2.70 3.42 1.31
CA SER A 65 -3.08 2.02 1.16
C SER A 65 -3.62 1.78 -0.24
N CYS A 66 -2.94 0.92 -1.00
CA CYS A 66 -3.26 0.62 -2.40
C CYS A 66 -3.95 -0.73 -2.50
N ALA A 67 -5.15 -0.73 -3.09
CA ALA A 67 -6.00 -1.90 -3.31
C ALA A 67 -6.47 -1.96 -4.76
N THR A 68 -5.53 -1.84 -5.70
CA THR A 68 -5.81 -1.81 -7.13
C THR A 68 -5.36 -3.09 -7.82
N MET A 69 -6.01 -3.43 -8.94
CA MET A 69 -5.57 -4.52 -9.81
C MET A 69 -4.78 -3.97 -11.01
N SER A 70 -3.99 -2.92 -10.80
CA SER A 70 -3.26 -2.28 -11.89
C SER A 70 -2.09 -3.13 -12.36
N LYS A 71 -1.85 -3.12 -13.66
CA LYS A 71 -0.64 -3.68 -14.28
C LYS A 71 0.47 -2.65 -14.44
N GLN A 72 0.13 -1.39 -14.32
CA GLN A 72 1.08 -0.27 -14.42
C GLN A 72 1.08 0.48 -13.11
N SER A 73 2.27 0.89 -12.66
CA SER A 73 2.42 1.65 -11.43
C SER A 73 1.61 2.94 -11.46
N ILE A 74 0.76 3.10 -10.46
CA ILE A 74 -0.12 4.27 -10.28
C ILE A 74 0.58 5.30 -9.39
N ILE A 75 1.19 4.86 -8.29
CA ILE A 75 1.93 5.72 -7.36
C ILE A 75 3.34 5.93 -7.90
N LYS A 76 3.80 7.18 -7.87
CA LYS A 76 5.13 7.56 -8.32
C LYS A 76 6.01 7.95 -7.15
N GLY A 77 7.23 7.40 -7.11
CA GLY A 77 8.19 7.67 -6.06
C GLY A 77 8.56 9.15 -5.91
N LYS A 78 8.51 9.92 -7.00
CA LYS A 78 8.72 11.38 -6.97
C LYS A 78 7.64 12.17 -6.21
N TRP A 79 6.48 11.56 -5.94
CA TRP A 79 5.41 12.17 -5.14
C TRP A 79 5.57 11.91 -3.65
N LEU A 80 6.34 10.88 -3.29
CA LEU A 80 6.52 10.49 -1.90
C LEU A 80 7.34 11.53 -1.13
N ARG A 81 6.98 11.73 0.11
CA ARG A 81 7.69 12.56 1.07
C ARG A 81 8.24 11.74 2.23
N PRO A 82 9.25 12.22 2.94
CA PRO A 82 9.75 11.57 4.15
C PRO A 82 8.62 11.22 5.14
N GLY A 83 8.79 10.09 5.85
CA GLY A 83 7.92 9.64 6.93
C GLY A 83 6.64 8.92 6.49
N GLN A 84 6.37 8.78 5.19
CA GLN A 84 5.17 8.10 4.70
C GLN A 84 5.26 6.58 4.86
N HIS A 85 4.09 5.96 4.99
CA HIS A 85 3.91 4.50 4.93
C HIS A 85 3.03 4.13 3.75
N LEU A 86 3.48 3.14 2.97
CA LEU A 86 2.71 2.55 1.89
C LEU A 86 2.34 1.11 2.23
N ASP A 87 1.05 0.80 2.17
CA ASP A 87 0.49 -0.53 2.33
C ASP A 87 -0.05 -1.00 0.97
N LEU A 88 0.62 -1.98 0.36
CA LEU A 88 0.38 -2.44 -1.01
C LEU A 88 -0.31 -3.81 -0.99
N ILE A 89 -1.63 -3.81 -1.22
CA ILE A 89 -2.47 -5.02 -1.12
C ILE A 89 -2.95 -5.50 -2.49
N GLY A 90 -3.17 -4.56 -3.43
CA GLY A 90 -3.96 -4.88 -4.63
C GLY A 90 -3.25 -5.76 -5.65
N ALA A 91 -1.94 -5.62 -5.83
CA ALA A 91 -1.18 -6.46 -6.74
C ALA A 91 -0.99 -7.87 -6.16
N TYR A 92 -1.51 -8.90 -6.85
CA TYR A 92 -1.41 -10.31 -6.44
C TYR A 92 -0.97 -11.24 -7.58
N ARG A 93 -0.74 -10.70 -8.77
CA ARG A 93 -0.32 -11.45 -9.96
C ARG A 93 1.07 -11.01 -10.43
N PRO A 94 1.76 -11.86 -11.23
CA PRO A 94 3.10 -11.56 -11.73
C PRO A 94 3.19 -10.34 -12.66
N ASP A 95 2.06 -9.89 -13.21
CA ASP A 95 1.96 -8.77 -14.16
C ASP A 95 1.37 -7.49 -13.55
N MET A 96 1.19 -7.45 -12.22
CA MET A 96 0.59 -6.33 -11.52
C MET A 96 1.61 -5.51 -10.74
N ARG A 97 1.46 -4.18 -10.78
CA ARG A 97 2.26 -3.22 -10.00
C ARG A 97 1.43 -2.01 -9.59
N GLU A 98 1.59 -1.57 -8.36
CA GLU A 98 0.92 -0.40 -7.80
C GLU A 98 1.88 0.79 -7.66
N VAL A 99 3.16 0.55 -7.37
CA VAL A 99 4.19 1.60 -7.25
C VAL A 99 5.28 1.46 -8.32
N ASP A 100 5.97 2.56 -8.63
CA ASP A 100 7.11 2.55 -9.55
C ASP A 100 8.43 2.18 -8.85
N ASP A 101 9.48 2.00 -9.64
CA ASP A 101 10.80 1.61 -9.17
C ASP A 101 11.38 2.61 -8.17
N LEU A 102 11.18 3.91 -8.42
CA LEU A 102 11.67 4.95 -7.53
C LEU A 102 11.02 4.87 -6.14
N SER A 103 9.76 4.45 -6.05
CA SER A 103 9.09 4.22 -4.77
C SER A 103 9.81 3.14 -3.96
N LEU A 104 10.17 2.02 -4.61
CA LEU A 104 10.88 0.91 -3.97
C LEU A 104 12.29 1.32 -3.54
N CYS A 105 13.05 1.98 -4.43
CA CYS A 105 14.41 2.43 -4.14
C CYS A 105 14.50 3.45 -2.98
N ARG A 106 13.42 4.18 -2.71
CA ARG A 106 13.35 5.20 -1.65
C ARG A 106 12.84 4.69 -0.32
N SER A 107 12.44 3.42 -0.24
CA SER A 107 11.70 2.90 0.90
C SER A 107 12.38 1.70 1.55
N LYS A 108 12.18 1.53 2.86
CA LYS A 108 12.39 0.25 3.53
C LYS A 108 11.23 -0.69 3.19
N ILE A 109 11.54 -1.85 2.64
CA ILE A 109 10.55 -2.80 2.12
C ILE A 109 10.38 -3.95 3.09
N PHE A 110 9.13 -4.22 3.45
CA PHE A 110 8.68 -5.34 4.27
C PHE A 110 7.59 -6.12 3.53
N VAL A 111 7.47 -7.39 3.83
CA VAL A 111 6.47 -8.28 3.21
C VAL A 111 5.72 -9.07 4.27
N ASP A 112 4.58 -9.64 3.90
CA ASP A 112 3.88 -10.61 4.76
C ASP A 112 4.63 -11.96 4.81
N SER A 113 5.13 -12.41 3.67
CA SER A 113 5.97 -13.60 3.55
C SER A 113 6.86 -13.50 2.32
N TYR A 114 8.13 -13.87 2.46
CA TYR A 114 9.05 -13.99 1.32
C TYR A 114 8.53 -14.98 0.28
N ASP A 115 7.97 -16.10 0.73
CA ASP A 115 7.53 -17.18 -0.14
C ASP A 115 6.33 -16.79 -1.02
N THR A 116 5.44 -15.93 -0.52
CA THR A 116 4.24 -15.52 -1.25
C THR A 116 4.44 -14.30 -2.15
N THR A 117 5.47 -13.49 -1.90
CA THR A 117 5.63 -12.18 -2.56
C THR A 117 6.73 -12.16 -3.61
N ILE A 118 7.95 -12.59 -3.27
CA ILE A 118 9.17 -12.26 -4.05
C ILE A 118 9.13 -12.82 -5.47
N GLU A 119 8.71 -14.07 -5.65
CA GLU A 119 8.74 -14.73 -6.96
C GLU A 119 7.38 -14.80 -7.65
N HIS A 120 6.33 -14.35 -6.97
CA HIS A 120 4.96 -14.53 -7.43
C HIS A 120 4.27 -13.23 -7.84
N ILE A 121 4.57 -12.11 -7.17
CA ILE A 121 3.84 -10.85 -7.37
C ILE A 121 4.71 -9.85 -8.12
N GLY A 122 4.18 -9.29 -9.20
CA GLY A 122 4.88 -8.36 -10.08
C GLY A 122 5.44 -7.12 -9.36
N GLU A 123 4.83 -6.70 -8.25
CA GLU A 123 5.29 -5.58 -7.43
C GLU A 123 6.77 -5.73 -7.01
N LEU A 124 7.21 -6.93 -6.66
CA LEU A 124 8.58 -7.22 -6.28
C LEU A 124 9.33 -8.05 -7.33
N LYS A 125 8.66 -9.02 -7.96
CA LYS A 125 9.24 -9.91 -8.97
C LYS A 125 9.85 -9.14 -10.14
N ILE A 126 9.14 -8.15 -10.68
CA ILE A 126 9.60 -7.38 -11.84
C ILE A 126 10.86 -6.59 -11.49
N PRO A 127 10.88 -5.72 -10.45
CA PRO A 127 12.06 -4.93 -10.11
C PRO A 127 13.25 -5.79 -9.64
N LEU A 128 13.01 -6.94 -9.03
CA LEU A 128 14.08 -7.91 -8.71
C LEU A 128 14.71 -8.49 -9.98
N LYS A 129 13.88 -8.89 -10.96
CA LYS A 129 14.35 -9.40 -12.25
C LYS A 129 15.13 -8.35 -13.05
N GLU A 130 14.67 -7.11 -12.99
CA GLU A 130 15.28 -5.95 -13.67
C GLU A 130 16.47 -5.36 -12.89
N LYS A 131 16.80 -5.94 -11.74
CA LYS A 131 17.90 -5.51 -10.85
C LYS A 131 17.77 -4.06 -10.37
N VAL A 132 16.55 -3.55 -10.27
CA VAL A 132 16.23 -2.26 -9.66
C VAL A 132 16.42 -2.34 -8.14
N ILE A 133 15.99 -3.45 -7.55
CA ILE A 133 16.23 -3.83 -6.17
C ILE A 133 16.83 -5.24 -6.10
N SER A 134 17.39 -5.59 -4.97
CA SER A 134 17.89 -6.91 -4.63
C SER A 134 17.05 -7.56 -3.52
N LYS A 135 17.21 -8.87 -3.28
CA LYS A 135 16.55 -9.54 -2.14
C LYS A 135 16.96 -8.95 -0.79
N ALA A 136 18.16 -8.37 -0.69
CA ALA A 136 18.66 -7.75 0.53
C ALA A 136 17.93 -6.43 0.87
N ASP A 137 17.28 -5.80 -0.11
CA ASP A 137 16.50 -4.57 0.11
C ASP A 137 15.12 -4.86 0.73
N ILE A 138 14.71 -6.15 0.74
CA ILE A 138 13.51 -6.61 1.44
C ILE A 138 13.94 -7.05 2.85
N LEU A 139 13.66 -6.23 3.84
CA LEU A 139 14.31 -6.28 5.15
C LEU A 139 13.78 -7.39 6.07
N ALA A 140 12.49 -7.67 6.02
CA ALA A 140 11.86 -8.67 6.86
C ALA A 140 10.47 -9.07 6.37
N ASP A 141 10.00 -10.22 6.86
CA ASP A 141 8.62 -10.67 6.77
C ASP A 141 7.98 -10.82 8.17
N PHE A 142 6.73 -11.27 8.25
CA PHE A 142 6.02 -11.43 9.52
C PHE A 142 6.68 -12.41 10.50
N TYR A 143 7.49 -13.35 10.03
CA TYR A 143 8.27 -14.22 10.93
C TYR A 143 9.39 -13.47 11.65
N GLN A 144 9.69 -12.26 11.18
CA GLN A 144 10.70 -11.35 11.74
C GLN A 144 10.09 -9.99 12.12
N ILE A 145 8.89 -9.97 12.68
CA ILE A 145 8.10 -8.75 12.97
C ILE A 145 8.85 -7.73 13.83
N ASN A 146 9.78 -8.19 14.68
CA ASN A 146 10.64 -7.35 15.49
C ASN A 146 11.59 -6.45 14.68
N LYS A 147 11.79 -6.75 13.39
CA LYS A 147 12.57 -5.95 12.46
C LYS A 147 11.74 -4.88 11.73
N PHE A 148 10.40 -4.87 11.91
CA PHE A 148 9.52 -3.86 11.32
C PHE A 148 9.65 -2.54 12.08
N THR A 149 10.80 -1.91 11.96
CA THR A 149 11.14 -0.68 12.69
C THR A 149 11.64 0.39 11.73
N ARG A 150 11.43 1.64 12.13
CA ARG A 150 12.09 2.81 11.53
C ARG A 150 13.26 3.20 12.41
N GLU A 151 14.36 3.61 11.80
CA GLU A 151 15.50 4.22 12.48
C GLU A 151 15.36 5.73 12.56
N SER A 152 14.50 6.30 11.69
CA SER A 152 14.22 7.71 11.60
C SER A 152 12.76 7.94 11.21
N ASP A 153 12.17 9.04 11.69
CA ASP A 153 10.82 9.48 11.31
C ASP A 153 10.72 9.88 9.82
N ASP A 154 11.85 10.14 9.18
CA ASP A 154 11.91 10.49 7.76
C ASP A 154 11.90 9.29 6.82
N GLU A 155 12.06 8.07 7.34
CA GLU A 155 12.08 6.89 6.50
C GLU A 155 10.71 6.61 5.89
N ILE A 156 10.71 6.37 4.58
CA ILE A 156 9.55 5.85 3.86
C ILE A 156 9.54 4.34 4.04
N THR A 157 8.40 3.77 4.38
CA THR A 157 8.24 2.33 4.54
C THR A 157 7.18 1.80 3.57
N ILE A 158 7.46 0.63 2.99
CA ILE A 158 6.52 -0.13 2.18
C ILE A 158 6.27 -1.47 2.87
N PHE A 159 5.00 -1.82 3.02
CA PHE A 159 4.55 -3.16 3.35
C PHE A 159 3.84 -3.77 2.14
N LYS A 160 4.37 -4.89 1.61
CA LYS A 160 3.70 -5.63 0.53
C LYS A 160 3.01 -6.86 1.09
N ASN A 161 1.69 -6.85 1.04
CA ASN A 161 0.85 -7.98 1.38
C ASN A 161 0.65 -8.88 0.15
N GLY A 162 1.02 -10.15 0.27
CA GLY A 162 0.84 -11.18 -0.77
C GLY A 162 -0.46 -11.96 -0.68
N GLY A 163 -1.23 -11.77 0.40
CA GLY A 163 -2.51 -12.48 0.60
C GLY A 163 -2.32 -13.96 0.91
N GLY A 164 -1.24 -14.34 1.59
CA GLY A 164 -0.97 -15.74 1.93
C GLY A 164 -1.93 -16.30 2.98
N ALA A 165 -2.17 -17.62 2.94
CA ALA A 165 -3.07 -18.34 3.85
C ALA A 165 -2.73 -18.18 5.35
N HIS A 166 -1.50 -17.78 5.70
CA HIS A 166 -1.12 -17.46 7.07
C HIS A 166 -1.89 -16.25 7.63
N LEU A 167 -2.31 -15.31 6.78
CA LEU A 167 -3.15 -14.17 7.18
C LEU A 167 -4.57 -14.65 7.51
N ASP A 168 -5.11 -15.58 6.72
CA ASP A 168 -6.43 -16.16 6.97
C ASP A 168 -6.45 -16.91 8.31
N LEU A 169 -5.37 -17.62 8.64
CA LEU A 169 -5.21 -18.30 9.92
C LEU A 169 -5.14 -17.35 11.12
N MET A 170 -4.59 -16.15 10.94
CA MET A 170 -4.54 -15.13 12.00
C MET A 170 -5.93 -14.56 12.33
N VAL A 171 -6.81 -14.50 11.32
CA VAL A 171 -8.15 -13.94 11.46
C VAL A 171 -9.19 -15.00 11.87
N ALA A 172 -8.92 -16.28 11.59
CA ALA A 172 -9.83 -17.40 11.88
C ALA A 172 -9.84 -17.85 13.36
N LYS A 173 -9.05 -17.22 14.22
CA LYS A 173 -9.03 -17.44 15.69
C LYS A 173 -9.91 -16.42 16.39
#